data_909100f570176c0d6032ad02eddf516f
#
_entry.id   909100f570176c0d6032ad02eddf516f
#
_cell.length_a   1.000
_cell.length_b   1.000
_cell.length_c   1.000
_cell.angle_alpha   90.00
_cell.angle_beta   90.00
_cell.angle_gamma   90.00
#
_symmetry.space_group_name_H-M   'P 1'
#
loop_
_entity.id
_entity.type
_entity.pdbx_description
1 polymer ?
#
loop_
_entity_poly.entity_id
_entity_poly.type
_entity_poly.pdbx_seq_one_letter_code
_entity_poly.pdbx_strand_id
1 'polypeptide(L)'
;METTVLHGRYQIIRVLGAGGFGQTYLANDVQRPEISPCVVKQFKPASQDPKFLQVARRLFNTEVAVLKRLGRHDQVPTFYDSFEENFEFYFVQEFVDGTALDAELDQIHKMTEAQVIELIRDVLGILDFVHSQRVIHRDIKPENLIRRKADGKFVLIDFGAVKEIQTQIVDTNEQTKLTVGIGTEGYTPSEQLGGKPRYCSDIYALGITAIQAFTGLQPYQLREDLATGEIIWRDRAAASIGVSLILDRMIRFHFSNRYQSASEVLQGLDKLSDLPTDLTSIPESQLYGTLGIEETASNQRTPPSRRDILRQRVIRGTRAVAIATVAASAAALGIRHLGWLQRFELVAYDRIVQLSPNGNTDSRLLLVGITEDDLRELQRPTPSDESLATVIQNLQQYEPRVIGIDLYREIPQEPGREAFLSAIDASNIIAITKLEDTGDPGIEAPPGVPPERVGFNDFPIDADGVLRRNLLFGRTSDDQFYHSFALQIARTYLDSFEIYLQNNPNNSQELQLGEVPMPRLTPNAGGYQNEDAEGYQILLDYRADTNAVPMISFVDVLNGAI
;
A
#
# COMPACT_ATOMS: atom_id res chain seq x y z
N MET A 1 -10.55 -34.45 -22.04
CA MET A 1 -9.91 -33.19 -21.60
C MET A 1 -8.49 -33.26 -22.11
N GLU A 2 -8.09 -32.36 -22.99
CA GLU A 2 -6.68 -32.26 -23.41
C GLU A 2 -5.86 -31.88 -22.19
N THR A 3 -4.89 -32.73 -21.86
CA THR A 3 -4.00 -32.51 -20.73
C THR A 3 -2.96 -31.45 -21.15
N THR A 4 -3.04 -30.27 -20.66
CA THR A 4 -2.06 -29.19 -20.95
C THR A 4 -0.69 -29.60 -20.41
N VAL A 5 0.32 -29.62 -21.28
CA VAL A 5 1.71 -29.93 -20.93
C VAL A 5 2.55 -28.68 -21.20
N LEU A 6 3.13 -28.10 -20.15
CA LEU A 6 4.01 -26.94 -20.25
C LEU A 6 5.45 -27.42 -20.52
N HIS A 7 6.15 -26.70 -21.39
CA HIS A 7 7.54 -26.97 -21.78
C HIS A 7 7.82 -28.44 -22.19
N GLY A 8 6.78 -29.12 -22.71
CA GLY A 8 6.88 -30.54 -23.09
C GLY A 8 7.21 -31.49 -21.93
N ARG A 9 7.11 -31.02 -20.68
CA ARG A 9 7.58 -31.74 -19.49
C ARG A 9 6.60 -31.71 -18.32
N TYR A 10 5.95 -30.59 -18.04
CA TYR A 10 5.11 -30.41 -16.84
C TYR A 10 3.64 -30.61 -17.21
N GLN A 11 3.11 -31.80 -16.89
CA GLN A 11 1.73 -32.15 -17.13
C GLN A 11 0.84 -31.56 -16.04
N ILE A 12 -0.01 -30.61 -16.38
CA ILE A 12 -0.91 -29.95 -15.44
C ILE A 12 -1.97 -30.91 -14.92
N ILE A 13 -2.08 -31.03 -13.60
CA ILE A 13 -3.12 -31.81 -12.91
C ILE A 13 -4.32 -30.92 -12.63
N ARG A 14 -4.08 -29.75 -11.99
CA ARG A 14 -5.12 -28.76 -11.65
C ARG A 14 -4.51 -27.41 -11.33
N VAL A 15 -5.34 -26.37 -11.36
CA VAL A 15 -5.00 -25.05 -10.85
C VAL A 15 -5.05 -25.11 -9.32
N LEU A 16 -4.03 -24.54 -8.64
CA LEU A 16 -3.97 -24.35 -7.19
C LEU A 16 -4.46 -22.97 -6.80
N GLY A 17 -4.17 -21.96 -7.63
CA GLY A 17 -4.58 -20.59 -7.41
C GLY A 17 -4.43 -19.75 -8.67
N ALA A 18 -5.24 -18.71 -8.79
CA ALA A 18 -5.17 -17.73 -9.87
C ALA A 18 -5.19 -16.33 -9.24
N GLY A 19 -4.33 -15.44 -9.73
CA GLY A 19 -4.26 -14.04 -9.29
C GLY A 19 -3.99 -13.12 -10.47
N GLY A 20 -4.05 -11.83 -10.28
CA GLY A 20 -3.86 -10.82 -11.33
C GLY A 20 -2.52 -10.91 -12.07
N PHE A 21 -1.60 -11.71 -11.59
CA PHE A 21 -0.22 -11.78 -12.09
C PHE A 21 0.17 -13.14 -12.68
N GLY A 22 -0.74 -14.12 -12.69
CA GLY A 22 -0.51 -15.45 -13.22
C GLY A 22 -1.23 -16.54 -12.45
N GLN A 23 -0.96 -17.78 -12.84
CA GLN A 23 -1.59 -18.96 -12.26
C GLN A 23 -0.55 -19.87 -11.61
N THR A 24 -0.99 -20.56 -10.56
CA THR A 24 -0.22 -21.60 -9.88
C THR A 24 -0.86 -22.95 -10.14
N TYR A 25 -0.09 -23.89 -10.64
CA TYR A 25 -0.54 -25.22 -11.04
C TYR A 25 0.08 -26.30 -10.18
N LEU A 26 -0.68 -27.33 -9.88
CA LEU A 26 -0.16 -28.63 -9.52
C LEU A 26 0.14 -29.40 -10.81
N ALA A 27 1.34 -29.94 -10.94
CA ALA A 27 1.77 -30.64 -12.15
C ALA A 27 2.59 -31.90 -11.82
N ASN A 28 2.64 -32.81 -12.75
CA ASN A 28 3.60 -33.93 -12.76
C ASN A 28 4.77 -33.62 -13.69
N ASP A 29 5.98 -33.83 -13.22
CA ASP A 29 7.17 -33.82 -14.06
C ASP A 29 7.33 -35.17 -14.74
N VAL A 30 7.03 -35.25 -16.03
CA VAL A 30 7.10 -36.53 -16.76
C VAL A 30 8.52 -37.02 -17.02
N GLN A 31 9.53 -36.16 -16.86
CA GLN A 31 10.95 -36.50 -16.98
C GLN A 31 11.59 -36.90 -15.66
N ARG A 32 11.00 -36.44 -14.51
CA ARG A 32 11.47 -36.74 -13.16
C ARG A 32 10.30 -37.12 -12.25
N PRO A 33 9.76 -38.35 -12.39
CA PRO A 33 8.61 -38.79 -11.61
C PRO A 33 8.86 -38.76 -10.08
N GLU A 34 10.12 -38.86 -9.67
CA GLU A 34 10.54 -38.83 -8.23
C GLU A 34 10.32 -37.49 -7.54
N ILE A 35 10.20 -36.37 -8.28
CA ILE A 35 9.88 -35.05 -7.73
C ILE A 35 8.43 -34.65 -7.97
N SER A 36 7.59 -35.59 -8.37
CA SER A 36 6.16 -35.35 -8.62
C SER A 36 5.31 -35.73 -7.42
N PRO A 37 4.23 -34.97 -7.14
CA PRO A 37 3.82 -33.76 -7.85
C PRO A 37 4.71 -32.56 -7.52
N CYS A 38 4.73 -31.57 -8.43
CA CYS A 38 5.42 -30.30 -8.24
C CYS A 38 4.47 -29.12 -8.46
N VAL A 39 4.89 -27.94 -8.01
CA VAL A 39 4.16 -26.69 -8.22
C VAL A 39 4.82 -25.91 -9.34
N VAL A 40 4.03 -25.53 -10.34
CA VAL A 40 4.45 -24.66 -11.45
C VAL A 40 3.76 -23.31 -11.27
N LYS A 41 4.53 -22.25 -11.09
CA LYS A 41 4.04 -20.89 -10.98
C LYS A 41 4.32 -20.12 -12.27
N GLN A 42 3.26 -19.65 -12.89
CA GLN A 42 3.27 -18.83 -14.10
C GLN A 42 3.35 -17.36 -13.71
N PHE A 43 4.17 -16.65 -14.44
CA PHE A 43 4.25 -15.19 -14.37
C PHE A 43 4.00 -14.62 -15.76
N LYS A 44 2.95 -13.78 -15.90
CA LYS A 44 2.58 -13.11 -17.14
C LYS A 44 3.06 -11.67 -17.11
N PRO A 45 4.03 -11.28 -17.95
CA PRO A 45 4.40 -9.89 -18.12
C PRO A 45 3.22 -9.04 -18.62
N ALA A 46 3.08 -7.81 -18.10
CA ALA A 46 2.01 -6.91 -18.50
C ALA A 46 2.12 -6.41 -19.95
N SER A 47 3.30 -6.54 -20.58
CA SER A 47 3.55 -6.14 -21.97
C SER A 47 4.46 -7.13 -22.67
N GLN A 48 4.26 -7.28 -23.99
CA GLN A 48 5.14 -8.08 -24.86
C GLN A 48 6.18 -7.23 -25.58
N ASP A 49 6.32 -5.95 -25.23
CA ASP A 49 7.38 -5.08 -25.77
C ASP A 49 8.77 -5.69 -25.51
N PRO A 50 9.67 -5.74 -26.52
CA PRO A 50 10.99 -6.37 -26.37
C PRO A 50 11.85 -5.76 -25.24
N LYS A 51 11.78 -4.44 -25.00
CA LYS A 51 12.51 -3.79 -23.91
C LYS A 51 11.92 -4.18 -22.56
N PHE A 52 10.59 -4.19 -22.46
CA PHE A 52 9.88 -4.63 -21.27
C PHE A 52 10.20 -6.10 -20.94
N LEU A 53 10.13 -7.00 -21.92
CA LEU A 53 10.48 -8.40 -21.75
C LEU A 53 11.94 -8.61 -21.32
N GLN A 54 12.86 -7.79 -21.80
CA GLN A 54 14.27 -7.84 -21.39
C GLN A 54 14.42 -7.52 -19.89
N VAL A 55 13.72 -6.51 -19.42
CA VAL A 55 13.72 -6.14 -17.98
C VAL A 55 13.04 -7.23 -17.16
N ALA A 56 11.85 -7.71 -17.59
CA ALA A 56 11.13 -8.79 -16.93
C ALA A 56 12.00 -10.05 -16.80
N ARG A 57 12.71 -10.44 -17.87
CA ARG A 57 13.63 -11.57 -17.86
C ARG A 57 14.80 -11.37 -16.89
N ARG A 58 15.37 -10.18 -16.83
CA ARG A 58 16.45 -9.87 -15.88
C ARG A 58 15.97 -10.01 -14.44
N LEU A 59 14.82 -9.44 -14.11
CA LEU A 59 14.24 -9.50 -12.78
C LEU A 59 13.86 -10.94 -12.41
N PHE A 60 13.23 -11.67 -13.32
CA PHE A 60 12.90 -13.09 -13.15
C PHE A 60 14.16 -13.94 -12.85
N ASN A 61 15.24 -13.74 -13.58
CA ASN A 61 16.49 -14.46 -13.34
C ASN A 61 17.11 -14.12 -11.96
N THR A 62 16.98 -12.88 -11.51
CA THR A 62 17.39 -12.48 -10.16
C THR A 62 16.57 -13.22 -9.11
N GLU A 63 15.26 -13.29 -9.28
CA GLU A 63 14.35 -14.03 -8.42
C GLU A 63 14.68 -15.52 -8.36
N VAL A 64 14.86 -16.15 -9.51
CA VAL A 64 15.28 -17.56 -9.62
C VAL A 64 16.57 -17.81 -8.83
N ALA A 65 17.54 -16.88 -8.88
CA ALA A 65 18.78 -17.02 -8.12
C ALA A 65 18.53 -16.95 -6.59
N VAL A 66 17.59 -16.13 -6.15
CA VAL A 66 17.18 -16.03 -4.75
C VAL A 66 16.47 -17.32 -4.32
N LEU A 67 15.46 -17.78 -5.08
CA LEU A 67 14.70 -19.00 -4.78
C LEU A 67 15.60 -20.24 -4.71
N LYS A 68 16.56 -20.40 -5.64
CA LYS A 68 17.57 -21.48 -5.61
C LYS A 68 18.39 -21.50 -4.32
N ARG A 69 18.70 -20.31 -3.79
CA ARG A 69 19.47 -20.18 -2.56
C ARG A 69 18.62 -20.48 -1.32
N LEU A 70 17.39 -19.94 -1.29
CA LEU A 70 16.46 -20.14 -0.18
C LEU A 70 15.94 -21.58 -0.10
N GLY A 71 15.70 -22.25 -1.21
CA GLY A 71 15.24 -23.65 -1.27
C GLY A 71 16.24 -24.68 -0.76
N ARG A 72 17.38 -24.26 -0.15
CA ARG A 72 18.29 -25.12 0.61
C ARG A 72 17.83 -25.33 2.06
N HIS A 73 16.88 -24.54 2.54
CA HIS A 73 16.32 -24.68 3.87
C HIS A 73 15.18 -25.71 3.85
N ASP A 74 15.16 -26.62 4.81
CA ASP A 74 14.17 -27.71 4.91
C ASP A 74 12.71 -27.24 4.95
N GLN A 75 12.48 -26.05 5.47
CA GLN A 75 11.15 -25.44 5.61
C GLN A 75 10.86 -24.36 4.56
N VAL A 76 11.56 -24.40 3.43
CA VAL A 76 11.31 -23.57 2.23
C VAL A 76 11.22 -24.52 1.03
N PRO A 77 10.23 -24.41 0.15
CA PRO A 77 10.10 -25.33 -0.99
C PRO A 77 11.37 -25.37 -1.82
N THR A 78 11.84 -26.57 -2.12
CA THR A 78 12.99 -26.80 -3.00
C THR A 78 12.70 -26.26 -4.38
N PHE A 79 13.61 -25.47 -4.93
CA PHE A 79 13.52 -24.97 -6.29
C PHE A 79 14.01 -26.05 -7.28
N TYR A 80 13.19 -26.39 -8.27
CA TYR A 80 13.50 -27.46 -9.24
C TYR A 80 13.95 -26.93 -10.59
N ASP A 81 13.20 -25.96 -11.17
CA ASP A 81 13.44 -25.51 -12.54
C ASP A 81 12.85 -24.13 -12.81
N SER A 82 13.27 -23.51 -13.92
CA SER A 82 12.67 -22.30 -14.46
C SER A 82 12.80 -22.28 -15.98
N PHE A 83 11.76 -21.82 -16.66
CA PHE A 83 11.75 -21.72 -18.12
C PHE A 83 10.90 -20.55 -18.59
N GLU A 84 11.06 -20.19 -19.84
CA GLU A 84 10.25 -19.21 -20.55
C GLU A 84 9.54 -19.91 -21.70
N GLU A 85 8.24 -19.69 -21.85
CA GLU A 85 7.42 -20.22 -22.93
C GLU A 85 6.35 -19.20 -23.32
N ASN A 86 6.21 -18.88 -24.61
CA ASN A 86 5.26 -17.91 -25.14
C ASN A 86 5.32 -16.51 -24.48
N PHE A 87 6.53 -16.03 -24.18
CA PHE A 87 6.80 -14.77 -23.47
C PHE A 87 6.28 -14.74 -22.03
N GLU A 88 5.92 -15.86 -21.47
CA GLU A 88 5.56 -16.05 -20.08
C GLU A 88 6.69 -16.77 -19.35
N PHE A 89 6.86 -16.47 -18.06
CA PHE A 89 7.93 -17.03 -17.25
C PHE A 89 7.35 -18.03 -16.26
N TYR A 90 8.08 -19.10 -16.03
CA TYR A 90 7.65 -20.19 -15.16
C TYR A 90 8.77 -20.60 -14.24
N PHE A 91 8.44 -20.85 -12.97
CA PHE A 91 9.33 -21.57 -12.08
C PHE A 91 8.63 -22.75 -11.43
N VAL A 92 9.43 -23.79 -11.19
CA VAL A 92 8.97 -25.07 -10.68
C VAL A 92 9.61 -25.31 -9.33
N GLN A 93 8.81 -25.66 -8.37
CA GLN A 93 9.25 -25.92 -7.00
C GLN A 93 8.52 -27.11 -6.40
N GLU A 94 9.02 -27.57 -5.27
CA GLU A 94 8.46 -28.65 -4.48
C GLU A 94 6.97 -28.39 -4.16
N PHE A 95 6.17 -29.44 -4.28
CA PHE A 95 4.82 -29.45 -3.72
C PHE A 95 4.88 -29.86 -2.25
N VAL A 96 4.51 -28.98 -1.35
CA VAL A 96 4.44 -29.25 0.08
C VAL A 96 3.11 -29.95 0.39
N ASP A 97 3.17 -31.25 0.71
CA ASP A 97 1.99 -31.99 1.19
C ASP A 97 1.66 -31.58 2.62
N GLY A 98 0.60 -30.82 2.78
CA GLY A 98 0.22 -30.27 4.06
C GLY A 98 -1.08 -29.47 4.00
N THR A 99 -1.38 -28.81 5.10
CA THR A 99 -2.55 -27.92 5.25
C THR A 99 -2.05 -26.49 5.46
N ALA A 100 -2.56 -25.55 4.69
CA ALA A 100 -2.26 -24.14 4.90
C ALA A 100 -2.90 -23.67 6.21
N LEU A 101 -2.24 -22.74 6.91
CA LEU A 101 -2.65 -22.29 8.25
C LEU A 101 -4.02 -21.63 8.25
N ASP A 102 -4.39 -20.92 7.19
CA ASP A 102 -5.75 -20.37 7.03
C ASP A 102 -6.82 -21.48 7.05
N ALA A 103 -6.62 -22.55 6.25
CA ALA A 103 -7.52 -23.69 6.23
C ALA A 103 -7.52 -24.47 7.56
N GLU A 104 -6.41 -24.51 8.29
CA GLU A 104 -6.32 -25.08 9.64
C GLU A 104 -7.14 -24.21 10.63
N LEU A 105 -6.99 -22.89 10.57
CA LEU A 105 -7.70 -21.95 11.45
C LEU A 105 -9.21 -21.93 11.17
N ASP A 106 -9.65 -22.13 9.94
CA ASP A 106 -11.08 -22.28 9.60
C ASP A 106 -11.71 -23.48 10.31
N GLN A 107 -10.94 -24.53 10.56
CA GLN A 107 -11.42 -25.75 11.23
C GLN A 107 -11.38 -25.63 12.77
N ILE A 108 -10.26 -25.13 13.31
CA ILE A 108 -10.05 -25.11 14.77
C ILE A 108 -10.44 -23.79 15.43
N HIS A 109 -10.65 -22.73 14.63
CA HIS A 109 -10.96 -21.36 14.99
C HIS A 109 -9.89 -20.64 15.81
N LYS A 110 -9.26 -21.29 16.79
CA LYS A 110 -8.24 -20.73 17.67
C LYS A 110 -7.18 -21.75 18.02
N MET A 111 -5.95 -21.31 18.12
CA MET A 111 -4.82 -22.06 18.65
C MET A 111 -4.66 -21.84 20.16
N THR A 112 -4.13 -22.82 20.85
CA THR A 112 -3.64 -22.70 22.23
C THR A 112 -2.34 -21.89 22.25
N GLU A 113 -1.97 -21.34 23.42
CA GLU A 113 -0.72 -20.61 23.59
C GLU A 113 0.51 -21.45 23.18
N ALA A 114 0.53 -22.73 23.54
CA ALA A 114 1.61 -23.63 23.16
C ALA A 114 1.75 -23.79 21.64
N GLN A 115 0.63 -23.92 20.93
CA GLN A 115 0.60 -24.01 19.47
C GLN A 115 1.02 -22.70 18.80
N VAL A 116 0.65 -21.55 19.37
CA VAL A 116 1.09 -20.23 18.88
C VAL A 116 2.59 -20.04 19.09
N ILE A 117 3.13 -20.45 20.24
CA ILE A 117 4.59 -20.41 20.49
C ILE A 117 5.33 -21.31 19.49
N GLU A 118 4.82 -22.51 19.22
CA GLU A 118 5.38 -23.43 18.22
C GLU A 118 5.37 -22.79 16.82
N LEU A 119 4.23 -22.24 16.39
CA LEU A 119 4.11 -21.50 15.14
C LEU A 119 5.15 -20.38 15.02
N ILE A 120 5.26 -19.54 16.06
CA ILE A 120 6.21 -18.42 16.06
C ILE A 120 7.65 -18.95 15.98
N ARG A 121 8.02 -19.97 16.76
CA ARG A 121 9.39 -20.54 16.75
C ARG A 121 9.75 -21.12 15.40
N ASP A 122 8.87 -21.90 14.81
CA ASP A 122 9.10 -22.51 13.48
C ASP A 122 9.34 -21.43 12.43
N VAL A 123 8.43 -20.46 12.33
CA VAL A 123 8.52 -19.41 11.31
C VAL A 123 9.71 -18.48 11.56
N LEU A 124 10.04 -18.16 12.83
CA LEU A 124 11.24 -17.36 13.14
C LEU A 124 12.53 -18.08 12.75
N GLY A 125 12.59 -19.40 12.88
CA GLY A 125 13.73 -20.20 12.42
C GLY A 125 13.93 -20.06 10.90
N ILE A 126 12.84 -20.07 10.14
CA ILE A 126 12.87 -19.84 8.68
C ILE A 126 13.30 -18.40 8.39
N LEU A 127 12.71 -17.42 9.09
CA LEU A 127 13.01 -16.00 8.88
C LEU A 127 14.47 -15.66 9.23
N ASP A 128 15.04 -16.25 10.27
CA ASP A 128 16.44 -16.05 10.62
C ASP A 128 17.37 -16.49 9.48
N PHE A 129 17.08 -17.63 8.88
CA PHE A 129 17.79 -18.08 7.67
C PHE A 129 17.57 -17.13 6.49
N VAL A 130 16.31 -16.78 6.18
CA VAL A 130 15.95 -15.91 5.02
C VAL A 130 16.63 -14.55 5.15
N HIS A 131 16.57 -13.94 6.34
CA HIS A 131 17.19 -12.65 6.61
C HIS A 131 18.73 -12.71 6.55
N SER A 132 19.34 -13.84 6.97
CA SER A 132 20.78 -14.07 6.81
C SER A 132 21.22 -14.07 5.34
N GLN A 133 20.30 -14.46 4.44
CA GLN A 133 20.49 -14.38 2.99
C GLN A 133 20.19 -12.99 2.40
N ARG A 134 19.93 -11.97 3.25
CA ARG A 134 19.57 -10.59 2.87
C ARG A 134 18.28 -10.51 2.05
N VAL A 135 17.33 -11.36 2.35
CA VAL A 135 16.00 -11.39 1.74
C VAL A 135 14.96 -11.03 2.79
N ILE A 136 13.94 -10.28 2.41
CA ILE A 136 12.74 -9.99 3.19
C ILE A 136 11.59 -10.68 2.48
N HIS A 137 10.75 -11.42 3.20
CA HIS A 137 9.65 -12.20 2.62
C HIS A 137 8.51 -11.32 2.12
N ARG A 138 8.11 -10.30 2.89
CA ARG A 138 7.11 -9.25 2.56
C ARG A 138 5.66 -9.70 2.45
N ASP A 139 5.36 -10.98 2.61
CA ASP A 139 3.98 -11.51 2.52
C ASP A 139 3.75 -12.65 3.51
N ILE A 140 4.18 -12.47 4.77
CA ILE A 140 3.89 -13.44 5.83
C ILE A 140 2.42 -13.33 6.21
N LYS A 141 1.70 -14.45 6.08
CA LYS A 141 0.27 -14.58 6.40
C LYS A 141 -0.13 -16.06 6.45
N PRO A 142 -1.31 -16.42 6.99
CA PRO A 142 -1.72 -17.81 7.14
C PRO A 142 -1.71 -18.62 5.85
N GLU A 143 -2.10 -18.05 4.72
CA GLU A 143 -2.16 -18.72 3.41
C GLU A 143 -0.77 -19.14 2.90
N ASN A 144 0.28 -18.46 3.36
CA ASN A 144 1.67 -18.70 2.96
C ASN A 144 2.44 -19.59 3.93
N LEU A 145 1.77 -20.16 4.93
CA LEU A 145 2.33 -21.06 5.93
C LEU A 145 1.65 -22.42 5.82
N ILE A 146 2.35 -23.43 5.32
CA ILE A 146 1.82 -24.79 5.19
C ILE A 146 2.37 -25.64 6.33
N ARG A 147 1.48 -26.22 7.15
CA ARG A 147 1.87 -27.27 8.10
C ARG A 147 2.10 -28.56 7.34
N ARG A 148 3.34 -28.95 7.19
CA ARG A 148 3.77 -30.16 6.46
C ARG A 148 3.28 -31.41 7.17
N LYS A 149 2.64 -32.31 6.43
CA LYS A 149 2.00 -33.52 6.96
C LYS A 149 3.01 -34.53 7.52
N ALA A 150 4.22 -34.57 6.95
CA ALA A 150 5.24 -35.55 7.29
C ALA A 150 5.80 -35.38 8.71
N ASP A 151 5.94 -34.15 9.21
CA ASP A 151 6.62 -33.85 10.48
C ASP A 151 5.93 -32.75 11.30
N GLY A 152 4.84 -32.19 10.82
CA GLY A 152 4.06 -31.13 11.51
C GLY A 152 4.69 -29.76 11.48
N LYS A 153 5.88 -29.56 10.90
CA LYS A 153 6.56 -28.27 10.81
C LYS A 153 5.91 -27.35 9.79
N PHE A 154 6.01 -26.05 10.04
CA PHE A 154 5.59 -25.06 9.06
C PHE A 154 6.61 -24.90 7.96
N VAL A 155 6.13 -24.82 6.73
CA VAL A 155 6.89 -24.48 5.53
C VAL A 155 6.42 -23.14 5.01
N LEU A 156 7.33 -22.22 4.78
CA LEU A 156 7.04 -20.87 4.28
C LEU A 156 7.11 -20.86 2.76
N ILE A 157 5.99 -20.53 2.14
CA ILE A 157 5.84 -20.47 0.69
C ILE A 157 5.63 -19.02 0.23
N ASP A 158 5.71 -18.76 -1.07
CA ASP A 158 5.35 -17.49 -1.72
C ASP A 158 6.16 -16.29 -1.27
N PHE A 159 7.47 -16.33 -1.50
CA PHE A 159 8.36 -15.18 -1.30
C PHE A 159 7.91 -14.01 -2.19
N GLY A 160 7.66 -12.86 -1.56
CA GLY A 160 7.09 -11.68 -2.20
C GLY A 160 7.99 -10.96 -3.23
N ALA A 161 9.16 -11.50 -3.52
CA ALA A 161 10.10 -10.97 -4.49
C ALA A 161 9.54 -11.02 -5.94
N VAL A 162 8.64 -11.99 -6.28
CA VAL A 162 7.90 -11.98 -7.56
C VAL A 162 6.98 -10.76 -7.67
N LYS A 163 6.42 -10.31 -6.56
CA LYS A 163 5.61 -9.09 -6.52
C LYS A 163 6.46 -7.84 -6.75
N GLU A 164 7.72 -7.83 -6.33
CA GLU A 164 8.68 -6.74 -6.60
C GLU A 164 9.06 -6.65 -8.08
N ILE A 165 9.22 -7.79 -8.77
CA ILE A 165 9.44 -7.82 -10.22
C ILE A 165 8.30 -7.09 -10.94
N GLN A 166 7.06 -7.33 -10.53
CA GLN A 166 5.89 -6.75 -11.16
C GLN A 166 5.78 -5.25 -10.92
N THR A 167 6.09 -4.80 -9.70
CA THR A 167 6.12 -3.38 -9.37
C THR A 167 7.24 -2.66 -10.12
N GLN A 168 8.44 -3.25 -10.18
CA GLN A 168 9.55 -2.67 -10.93
C GLN A 168 9.36 -2.73 -12.45
N ILE A 169 8.56 -3.68 -12.97
CA ILE A 169 8.27 -3.78 -14.39
C ILE A 169 7.18 -2.79 -14.81
N VAL A 170 6.23 -2.49 -13.95
CA VAL A 170 5.28 -1.38 -14.15
C VAL A 170 6.03 -0.05 -14.09
N ASP A 171 7.09 0.04 -13.27
CA ASP A 171 7.94 1.21 -13.04
C ASP A 171 9.01 1.44 -14.12
N THR A 172 9.32 0.49 -15.00
CA THR A 172 10.41 0.66 -15.99
C THR A 172 10.00 1.46 -17.21
N ASN A 173 8.74 1.79 -17.38
CA ASN A 173 8.33 2.80 -18.35
C ASN A 173 8.24 4.21 -17.75
N GLU A 174 8.34 4.35 -16.42
CA GLU A 174 8.23 5.64 -15.75
C GLU A 174 9.04 5.60 -14.44
N GLN A 175 9.99 6.53 -14.31
CA GLN A 175 10.73 6.73 -13.06
C GLN A 175 9.84 7.38 -11.99
N THR A 176 8.77 6.75 -11.64
CA THR A 176 8.13 7.04 -10.37
C THR A 176 8.52 5.92 -9.43
N LYS A 177 9.33 6.21 -8.42
CA LYS A 177 9.55 5.37 -7.25
C LYS A 177 8.27 5.26 -6.41
N LEU A 178 7.17 4.94 -7.03
CA LEU A 178 5.97 4.46 -6.39
C LEU A 178 6.08 2.94 -6.37
N THR A 179 6.86 2.44 -5.42
CA THR A 179 6.63 1.12 -4.90
C THR A 179 5.23 1.17 -4.31
N VAL A 180 4.21 0.90 -5.14
CA VAL A 180 2.87 0.61 -4.63
C VAL A 180 3.09 -0.43 -3.55
N GLY A 181 2.75 -0.10 -2.31
CA GLY A 181 2.97 -0.96 -1.17
C GLY A 181 2.22 -2.26 -1.37
N ILE A 182 2.91 -3.25 -1.95
CA ILE A 182 2.34 -4.58 -2.16
C ILE A 182 2.34 -5.26 -0.80
N GLY A 183 1.14 -5.51 -0.29
CA GLY A 183 0.97 -6.23 0.95
C GLY A 183 -0.46 -6.71 1.10
N THR A 184 -0.67 -7.73 1.90
CA THR A 184 -1.99 -8.21 2.25
C THR A 184 -2.55 -7.32 3.37
N GLU A 185 -3.75 -6.79 3.17
CA GLU A 185 -4.41 -5.89 4.12
C GLU A 185 -4.41 -6.48 5.55
N GLY A 186 -4.03 -5.65 6.51
CA GLY A 186 -3.95 -5.99 7.92
C GLY A 186 -2.67 -6.71 8.37
N TYR A 187 -1.92 -7.39 7.49
CA TYR A 187 -0.64 -8.03 7.84
C TYR A 187 0.56 -7.16 7.50
N THR A 188 0.40 -6.21 6.60
CA THR A 188 1.49 -5.41 6.07
C THR A 188 1.71 -4.16 6.91
N PRO A 189 2.90 -3.94 7.49
CA PRO A 189 3.17 -2.75 8.27
C PRO A 189 3.41 -1.51 7.40
N SER A 190 3.23 -0.34 7.99
CA SER A 190 3.26 0.95 7.31
C SER A 190 4.55 1.25 6.53
N GLU A 191 5.72 0.84 7.05
CA GLU A 191 7.00 1.03 6.37
C GLU A 191 7.10 0.20 5.09
N GLN A 192 6.46 -0.98 5.04
CA GLN A 192 6.42 -1.80 3.84
C GLN A 192 5.44 -1.22 2.82
N LEU A 193 4.28 -0.70 3.25
CA LEU A 193 3.36 0.06 2.40
C LEU A 193 4.04 1.31 1.81
N GLY A 194 4.92 1.94 2.59
CA GLY A 194 5.75 3.05 2.12
C GLY A 194 6.97 2.63 1.28
N GLY A 195 7.02 1.40 0.75
CA GLY A 195 8.09 0.92 -0.13
C GLY A 195 9.46 0.72 0.53
N LYS A 196 9.53 0.73 1.86
CA LYS A 196 10.78 0.60 2.63
C LYS A 196 10.71 -0.60 3.60
N PRO A 197 10.50 -1.84 3.11
CA PRO A 197 10.42 -3.02 3.95
C PRO A 197 11.73 -3.24 4.70
N ARG A 198 11.63 -3.80 5.92
CA ARG A 198 12.74 -4.13 6.81
C ARG A 198 12.60 -5.58 7.27
N TYR A 199 13.64 -6.16 7.86
CA TYR A 199 13.53 -7.50 8.47
C TYR A 199 12.45 -7.54 9.54
N CYS A 200 12.29 -6.47 10.33
CA CYS A 200 11.22 -6.36 11.31
C CYS A 200 9.82 -6.18 10.71
N SER A 201 9.68 -5.98 9.41
CA SER A 201 8.38 -6.01 8.72
C SER A 201 7.81 -7.44 8.65
N ASP A 202 8.66 -8.43 8.38
CA ASP A 202 8.27 -9.85 8.45
C ASP A 202 7.93 -10.27 9.89
N ILE A 203 8.65 -9.74 10.89
CA ILE A 203 8.36 -9.99 12.32
C ILE A 203 6.99 -9.43 12.70
N TYR A 204 6.63 -8.24 12.22
CA TYR A 204 5.30 -7.68 12.43
C TYR A 204 4.22 -8.56 11.81
N ALA A 205 4.38 -8.94 10.56
CA ALA A 205 3.42 -9.77 9.85
C ALA A 205 3.23 -11.15 10.53
N LEU A 206 4.31 -11.74 11.05
CA LEU A 206 4.26 -12.95 11.87
C LEU A 206 3.52 -12.70 13.19
N GLY A 207 3.75 -11.57 13.85
CA GLY A 207 3.04 -11.17 15.07
C GLY A 207 1.53 -11.07 14.86
N ILE A 208 1.10 -10.44 13.76
CA ILE A 208 -0.32 -10.37 13.38
C ILE A 208 -0.89 -11.76 13.07
N THR A 209 -0.16 -12.59 12.33
CA THR A 209 -0.54 -13.99 12.04
C THR A 209 -0.72 -14.79 13.34
N ALA A 210 0.17 -14.64 14.31
CA ALA A 210 0.10 -15.29 15.61
C ALA A 210 -1.10 -14.79 16.44
N ILE A 211 -1.40 -13.49 16.43
CA ILE A 211 -2.56 -12.91 17.09
C ILE A 211 -3.86 -13.42 16.46
N GLN A 212 -3.92 -13.51 15.12
CA GLN A 212 -5.06 -14.11 14.44
C GLN A 212 -5.25 -15.56 14.86
N ALA A 213 -4.20 -16.37 14.86
CA ALA A 213 -4.25 -17.76 15.29
C ALA A 213 -4.70 -17.89 16.74
N PHE A 214 -4.34 -16.95 17.61
CA PHE A 214 -4.67 -16.95 19.02
C PHE A 214 -6.08 -16.44 19.32
N THR A 215 -6.52 -15.39 18.63
CA THR A 215 -7.83 -14.75 18.84
C THR A 215 -8.95 -15.35 17.99
N GLY A 216 -8.61 -15.95 16.85
CA GLY A 216 -9.55 -16.36 15.81
C GLY A 216 -10.14 -15.19 15.03
N LEU A 217 -9.62 -13.97 15.22
CA LEU A 217 -10.10 -12.76 14.55
C LEU A 217 -9.23 -12.44 13.36
N GLN A 218 -9.85 -12.09 12.25
CA GLN A 218 -9.13 -11.55 11.10
C GLN A 218 -8.48 -10.19 11.44
N PRO A 219 -7.34 -9.82 10.85
CA PRO A 219 -6.64 -8.59 11.19
C PRO A 219 -7.51 -7.33 11.14
N TYR A 220 -8.41 -7.21 10.16
CA TYR A 220 -9.34 -6.06 10.03
C TYR A 220 -10.42 -6.01 11.14
N GLN A 221 -10.58 -7.07 11.93
CA GLN A 221 -11.50 -7.13 13.08
C GLN A 221 -10.82 -6.71 14.39
N LEU A 222 -9.49 -6.60 14.39
CA LEU A 222 -8.73 -6.13 15.54
C LEU A 222 -8.90 -4.61 15.68
N ARG A 223 -8.99 -4.13 16.92
CA ARG A 223 -9.10 -2.71 17.20
C ARG A 223 -7.72 -2.09 17.25
N GLU A 224 -7.62 -0.86 16.78
CA GLU A 224 -6.44 -0.03 16.96
C GLU A 224 -6.71 1.02 18.04
N ASP A 225 -5.72 1.31 18.84
CA ASP A 225 -5.72 2.45 19.74
C ASP A 225 -5.53 3.73 18.91
N LEU A 226 -6.54 4.60 18.92
CA LEU A 226 -6.58 5.80 18.07
C LEU A 226 -5.47 6.82 18.39
N ALA A 227 -4.87 6.74 19.58
CA ALA A 227 -3.83 7.68 19.99
C ALA A 227 -2.42 7.17 19.63
N THR A 228 -2.21 5.84 19.66
CA THR A 228 -0.90 5.23 19.48
C THR A 228 -0.75 4.46 18.17
N GLY A 229 -1.87 4.10 17.51
CA GLY A 229 -1.91 3.19 16.37
C GLY A 229 -1.57 1.73 16.72
N GLU A 230 -1.50 1.40 18.03
CA GLU A 230 -1.17 0.06 18.49
C GLU A 230 -2.42 -0.85 18.44
N ILE A 231 -2.23 -2.10 18.08
CA ILE A 231 -3.32 -3.08 17.99
C ILE A 231 -3.71 -3.59 19.39
N ILE A 232 -4.99 -3.49 19.72
CA ILE A 232 -5.57 -3.97 20.96
C ILE A 232 -6.14 -5.38 20.74
N TRP A 233 -5.51 -6.38 21.34
CA TRP A 233 -5.88 -7.79 21.14
C TRP A 233 -5.94 -8.61 22.43
N ARG A 234 -5.28 -8.17 23.51
CA ARG A 234 -5.14 -8.94 24.77
C ARG A 234 -6.47 -9.32 25.43
N ASP A 235 -7.52 -8.52 25.23
CA ASP A 235 -8.88 -8.80 25.72
C ASP A 235 -9.59 -9.92 24.91
N ARG A 236 -8.97 -10.41 23.84
CA ARG A 236 -9.54 -11.40 22.91
C ARG A 236 -8.94 -12.80 23.04
N ALA A 237 -7.83 -12.93 23.76
CA ALA A 237 -7.15 -14.20 23.96
C ALA A 237 -6.64 -14.35 25.40
N ALA A 238 -6.66 -15.59 25.91
CA ALA A 238 -6.11 -15.91 27.23
C ALA A 238 -4.60 -16.17 27.11
N ALA A 239 -3.83 -15.11 26.86
CA ALA A 239 -2.39 -15.17 26.74
C ALA A 239 -1.71 -14.98 28.10
N SER A 240 -0.62 -15.70 28.36
CA SER A 240 0.28 -15.39 29.48
C SER A 240 0.89 -13.99 29.31
N ILE A 241 1.23 -13.35 30.43
CA ILE A 241 1.86 -12.03 30.41
C ILE A 241 3.12 -12.03 29.53
N GLY A 242 3.96 -13.07 29.64
CA GLY A 242 5.20 -13.17 28.88
C GLY A 242 4.98 -13.25 27.38
N VAL A 243 4.08 -14.10 26.91
CA VAL A 243 3.74 -14.19 25.47
C VAL A 243 3.10 -12.90 24.98
N SER A 244 2.24 -12.29 25.80
CA SER A 244 1.62 -10.99 25.46
C SER A 244 2.66 -9.90 25.24
N LEU A 245 3.68 -9.79 26.07
CA LEU A 245 4.76 -8.81 25.95
C LEU A 245 5.58 -9.02 24.68
N ILE A 246 5.85 -10.28 24.33
CA ILE A 246 6.60 -10.60 23.09
C ILE A 246 5.76 -10.22 21.87
N LEU A 247 4.50 -10.64 21.80
CA LEU A 247 3.61 -10.33 20.69
C LEU A 247 3.41 -8.81 20.53
N ASP A 248 3.15 -8.09 21.62
CA ASP A 248 3.02 -6.64 21.56
C ASP A 248 4.29 -5.97 21.00
N ARG A 249 5.48 -6.46 21.37
CA ARG A 249 6.72 -5.88 20.82
C ARG A 249 6.92 -6.27 19.35
N MET A 250 6.49 -7.44 18.93
CA MET A 250 6.53 -7.82 17.50
C MET A 250 5.68 -6.90 16.63
N ILE A 251 4.50 -6.49 17.14
CA ILE A 251 3.50 -5.71 16.39
C ILE A 251 3.53 -4.21 16.67
N ARG A 252 4.53 -3.68 17.38
CA ARG A 252 4.64 -2.23 17.61
C ARG A 252 4.44 -1.46 16.32
N PHE A 253 3.63 -0.40 16.36
CA PHE A 253 3.33 0.41 15.19
C PHE A 253 4.61 0.93 14.54
N HIS A 254 5.50 1.55 15.31
CA HIS A 254 6.76 2.05 14.79
C HIS A 254 7.83 0.95 14.74
N PHE A 255 8.41 0.74 13.55
CA PHE A 255 9.38 -0.35 13.29
C PHE A 255 10.60 -0.35 14.23
N SER A 256 11.09 0.82 14.72
CA SER A 256 12.24 0.89 15.62
C SER A 256 11.95 0.34 17.01
N ASN A 257 10.68 0.27 17.41
CA ASN A 257 10.25 -0.24 18.72
C ASN A 257 9.99 -1.75 18.72
N ARG A 258 10.12 -2.39 17.55
CA ARG A 258 10.00 -3.84 17.39
C ARG A 258 11.30 -4.55 17.67
N TYR A 259 11.25 -5.85 17.72
CA TYR A 259 12.45 -6.69 17.55
C TYR A 259 13.06 -6.43 16.17
N GLN A 260 14.38 -6.28 16.10
CA GLN A 260 15.06 -5.96 14.84
C GLN A 260 15.50 -7.21 14.06
N SER A 261 15.54 -8.39 14.71
CA SER A 261 15.88 -9.66 14.08
C SER A 261 15.00 -10.80 14.61
N ALA A 262 14.87 -11.86 13.82
CA ALA A 262 14.19 -13.10 14.23
C ALA A 262 14.88 -13.72 15.45
N SER A 263 16.21 -13.69 15.50
CA SER A 263 17.01 -14.19 16.62
C SER A 263 16.70 -13.48 17.94
N GLU A 264 16.42 -12.15 17.93
CA GLU A 264 16.02 -11.42 19.15
C GLU A 264 14.69 -11.92 19.70
N VAL A 265 13.71 -12.24 18.83
CA VAL A 265 12.42 -12.79 19.27
C VAL A 265 12.60 -14.19 19.84
N LEU A 266 13.39 -15.05 19.18
CA LEU A 266 13.71 -16.40 19.67
C LEU A 266 14.36 -16.35 21.06
N GLN A 267 15.33 -15.46 21.29
CA GLN A 267 15.92 -15.25 22.61
C GLN A 267 14.90 -14.80 23.66
N GLY A 268 13.92 -13.96 23.26
CA GLY A 268 12.81 -13.57 24.13
C GLY A 268 11.96 -14.77 24.53
N LEU A 269 11.62 -15.64 23.56
CA LEU A 269 10.86 -16.86 23.80
C LEU A 269 11.61 -17.89 24.66
N ASP A 270 12.94 -17.99 24.51
CA ASP A 270 13.77 -18.88 25.33
C ASP A 270 13.80 -18.44 26.80
N LYS A 271 13.92 -17.12 27.04
CA LYS A 271 13.85 -16.56 28.39
C LYS A 271 12.51 -16.80 29.08
N LEU A 272 11.41 -16.89 28.31
CA LEU A 272 10.11 -17.27 28.88
C LEU A 272 10.10 -18.70 29.43
N SER A 273 10.81 -19.61 28.77
CA SER A 273 10.90 -21.01 29.19
C SER A 273 11.66 -21.18 30.50
N ASP A 274 12.54 -20.21 30.84
CA ASP A 274 13.38 -20.22 32.07
C ASP A 274 12.66 -19.54 33.27
N LEU A 275 11.49 -18.90 33.04
CA LEU A 275 10.74 -18.25 34.11
C LEU A 275 9.96 -19.27 34.95
N PRO A 276 9.83 -19.05 36.28
CA PRO A 276 8.99 -19.90 37.13
C PRO A 276 7.53 -19.92 36.65
N THR A 277 6.88 -21.06 36.78
CA THR A 277 5.49 -21.29 36.32
C THR A 277 4.46 -20.39 37.04
N ASP A 278 4.84 -19.82 38.20
CA ASP A 278 3.96 -18.93 38.99
C ASP A 278 4.37 -17.46 38.82
N LEU A 279 3.96 -16.89 37.67
CA LEU A 279 4.22 -15.50 37.29
C LEU A 279 3.33 -14.48 38.05
N THR A 280 2.36 -14.94 38.83
CA THR A 280 1.42 -14.05 39.56
C THR A 280 2.12 -13.28 40.70
N SER A 281 3.30 -13.71 41.12
CA SER A 281 4.10 -13.10 42.18
C SER A 281 5.20 -12.14 41.69
N ILE A 282 5.48 -12.08 40.39
CA ILE A 282 6.55 -11.23 39.83
C ILE A 282 5.92 -9.93 39.33
N PRO A 283 6.37 -8.75 39.82
CA PRO A 283 5.93 -7.47 39.29
C PRO A 283 6.25 -7.35 37.79
N GLU A 284 5.31 -6.82 37.02
CA GLU A 284 5.45 -6.63 35.57
C GLU A 284 6.74 -5.88 35.19
N SER A 285 7.17 -4.94 36.01
CA SER A 285 8.43 -4.20 35.88
C SER A 285 9.71 -5.05 35.92
N GLN A 286 9.69 -6.18 36.65
CA GLN A 286 10.84 -7.11 36.67
C GLN A 286 10.86 -8.00 35.43
N LEU A 287 9.70 -8.30 34.84
CA LEU A 287 9.58 -9.03 33.59
C LEU A 287 10.14 -8.23 32.40
N TYR A 288 9.91 -6.92 32.37
CA TYR A 288 10.51 -6.02 31.35
C TYR A 288 12.03 -6.10 31.36
N GLY A 289 12.67 -6.04 32.54
CA GLY A 289 14.13 -6.14 32.66
C GLY A 289 14.68 -7.50 32.25
N THR A 290 13.99 -8.60 32.59
CA THR A 290 14.43 -9.97 32.26
C THR A 290 14.31 -10.26 30.77
N LEU A 291 13.28 -9.71 30.12
CA LEU A 291 13.05 -9.85 28.67
C LEU A 291 13.86 -8.84 27.81
N GLY A 292 14.63 -7.95 28.45
CA GLY A 292 15.42 -6.93 27.76
C GLY A 292 14.55 -5.81 27.12
N ILE A 293 13.38 -5.52 27.72
CA ILE A 293 12.47 -4.47 27.29
C ILE A 293 12.71 -3.26 28.19
N GLU A 294 13.23 -2.16 27.64
CA GLU A 294 13.42 -0.90 28.41
C GLU A 294 12.08 -0.26 28.76
N GLU A 295 11.86 -0.05 30.04
CA GLU A 295 10.70 0.66 30.59
C GLU A 295 10.92 2.16 30.47
N THR A 296 10.02 2.90 29.81
CA THR A 296 10.00 4.36 29.90
C THR A 296 9.53 4.77 31.29
N ALA A 297 10.49 5.08 32.15
CA ALA A 297 10.30 5.34 33.57
C ALA A 297 9.44 6.59 33.84
N SER A 298 8.30 6.42 34.51
CA SER A 298 7.60 7.49 35.22
C SER A 298 8.07 7.53 36.68
N ASN A 299 8.69 8.64 37.05
CA ASN A 299 9.28 8.89 38.37
C ASN A 299 8.22 9.09 39.47
N GLN A 300 8.20 8.23 40.48
CA GLN A 300 7.52 8.53 41.76
C GLN A 300 8.55 8.86 42.85
N ARG A 301 8.40 10.04 43.47
CA ARG A 301 9.11 10.45 44.69
C ARG A 301 8.13 10.69 45.83
N THR A 302 8.39 10.13 46.98
CA THR A 302 7.65 10.27 48.24
C THR A 302 7.88 11.65 48.91
N PRO A 303 6.91 12.19 49.71
CA PRO A 303 6.93 13.58 50.18
C PRO A 303 7.35 13.73 51.66
N PRO A 304 7.90 14.90 52.06
CA PRO A 304 8.00 15.31 53.45
C PRO A 304 6.97 16.36 53.86
N SER A 305 6.78 16.51 55.18
CA SER A 305 5.64 17.09 55.90
C SER A 305 5.40 18.59 55.84
N ARG A 306 4.18 18.95 56.27
CA ARG A 306 3.42 20.19 56.03
C ARG A 306 3.79 21.41 56.92
N ARG A 307 3.65 22.56 56.39
CA ARG A 307 3.27 23.95 56.81
C ARG A 307 4.25 25.08 56.53
N ASP A 308 5.56 24.94 56.64
CA ASP A 308 6.49 26.06 56.33
C ASP A 308 6.91 26.12 54.85
N ILE A 309 6.52 25.14 54.11
CA ILE A 309 6.85 24.91 52.70
C ILE A 309 5.85 25.60 51.73
N LEU A 310 4.65 25.95 52.22
CA LEU A 310 3.59 26.42 51.31
C LEU A 310 3.85 27.81 50.69
N ARG A 311 4.41 28.73 51.41
CA ARG A 311 4.62 30.11 50.93
C ARG A 311 5.85 30.25 50.02
N GLN A 312 6.92 29.53 50.28
CA GLN A 312 8.10 29.48 49.40
C GLN A 312 7.88 28.52 48.22
N ARG A 313 7.04 27.47 48.38
CA ARG A 313 6.70 26.53 47.31
C ARG A 313 5.80 27.15 46.26
N VAL A 314 4.84 28.01 46.61
CA VAL A 314 3.96 28.63 45.59
C VAL A 314 4.77 29.54 44.66
N ILE A 315 5.70 30.34 45.16
CA ILE A 315 6.51 31.26 44.32
C ILE A 315 7.60 30.49 43.54
N ARG A 316 8.22 29.44 44.12
CA ARG A 316 9.15 28.57 43.40
C ARG A 316 8.41 27.64 42.46
N GLY A 317 7.23 27.14 42.86
CA GLY A 317 6.39 26.27 42.02
C GLY A 317 5.86 26.99 40.78
N THR A 318 5.35 28.22 40.93
CA THR A 318 4.89 29.03 39.78
C THR A 318 6.01 29.38 38.81
N ARG A 319 7.22 29.71 39.32
CA ARG A 319 8.40 29.92 38.47
C ARG A 319 8.86 28.61 37.80
N ALA A 320 8.89 27.51 38.52
CA ALA A 320 9.25 26.20 37.95
C ALA A 320 8.24 25.72 36.90
N VAL A 321 6.93 25.89 37.17
CA VAL A 321 5.86 25.61 36.20
C VAL A 321 5.98 26.51 34.98
N ALA A 322 6.21 27.82 35.16
CA ALA A 322 6.38 28.73 34.03
C ALA A 322 7.61 28.37 33.17
N ILE A 323 8.75 28.06 33.82
CA ILE A 323 9.97 27.64 33.10
C ILE A 323 9.75 26.27 32.42
N ALA A 324 9.11 25.31 33.10
CA ALA A 324 8.78 24.02 32.52
C ALA A 324 7.81 24.14 31.34
N THR A 325 6.79 25.02 31.45
CA THR A 325 5.86 25.30 30.36
C THR A 325 6.57 25.94 29.17
N VAL A 326 7.44 26.92 29.40
CA VAL A 326 8.23 27.56 28.33
C VAL A 326 9.18 26.55 27.71
N ALA A 327 9.87 25.75 28.52
CA ALA A 327 10.79 24.69 28.01
C ALA A 327 10.04 23.60 27.24
N ALA A 328 8.89 23.14 27.74
CA ALA A 328 8.05 22.16 27.05
C ALA A 328 7.47 22.74 25.75
N SER A 329 7.01 23.99 25.75
CA SER A 329 6.53 24.66 24.54
C SER A 329 7.66 24.87 23.53
N ALA A 330 8.85 25.29 23.98
CA ALA A 330 10.01 25.44 23.11
C ALA A 330 10.48 24.06 22.54
N ALA A 331 10.44 23.02 23.38
CA ALA A 331 10.74 21.66 22.92
C ALA A 331 9.71 21.16 21.91
N ALA A 332 8.42 21.36 22.16
CA ALA A 332 7.34 20.99 21.24
C ALA A 332 7.45 21.74 19.90
N LEU A 333 7.70 23.06 19.94
CA LEU A 333 7.94 23.87 18.74
C LEU A 333 9.21 23.44 18.01
N GLY A 334 10.28 23.09 18.73
CA GLY A 334 11.52 22.58 18.16
C GLY A 334 11.32 21.23 17.49
N ILE A 335 10.63 20.31 18.15
CA ILE A 335 10.29 18.97 17.61
C ILE A 335 9.40 19.13 16.37
N ARG A 336 8.43 20.05 16.42
CA ARG A 336 7.59 20.38 15.27
C ARG A 336 8.41 20.94 14.11
N HIS A 337 9.28 21.90 14.37
CA HIS A 337 10.13 22.52 13.34
C HIS A 337 11.13 21.54 12.71
N LEU A 338 11.53 20.51 13.44
CA LEU A 338 12.33 19.39 12.93
C LEU A 338 11.51 18.36 12.10
N GLY A 339 10.21 18.58 11.94
CA GLY A 339 9.33 17.69 11.18
C GLY A 339 8.94 16.39 11.89
N TRP A 340 9.35 16.20 13.16
CA TRP A 340 9.07 14.94 13.88
C TRP A 340 7.59 14.74 14.22
N LEU A 341 6.81 15.84 14.26
CA LEU A 341 5.37 15.78 14.48
C LEU A 341 4.55 15.78 13.19
N GLN A 342 5.16 16.01 12.02
CA GLN A 342 4.46 16.14 10.73
C GLN A 342 3.48 15.00 10.49
N ARG A 343 3.90 13.76 10.70
CA ARG A 343 3.06 12.58 10.50
C ARG A 343 1.81 12.60 11.39
N PHE A 344 1.96 12.99 12.66
CA PHE A 344 0.82 13.05 13.58
C PHE A 344 -0.12 14.19 13.23
N GLU A 345 0.42 15.33 12.81
CA GLU A 345 -0.37 16.49 12.37
C GLU A 345 -1.14 16.17 11.08
N LEU A 346 -0.54 15.44 10.12
CA LEU A 346 -1.21 15.01 8.90
C LEU A 346 -2.30 13.96 9.17
N VAL A 347 -2.05 12.99 10.03
CA VAL A 347 -3.08 12.02 10.46
C VAL A 347 -4.24 12.73 11.16
N ALA A 348 -3.95 13.73 12.02
CA ALA A 348 -4.99 14.53 12.65
C ALA A 348 -5.79 15.34 11.62
N TYR A 349 -5.12 15.90 10.61
CA TYR A 349 -5.76 16.59 9.49
C TYR A 349 -6.71 15.64 8.75
N ASP A 350 -6.27 14.44 8.38
CA ASP A 350 -7.09 13.44 7.69
C ASP A 350 -8.35 13.09 8.50
N ARG A 351 -8.18 12.94 9.83
CA ARG A 351 -9.33 12.67 10.71
C ARG A 351 -10.31 13.83 10.77
N ILE A 352 -9.81 15.07 10.80
CA ILE A 352 -10.67 16.26 10.76
C ILE A 352 -11.44 16.32 9.45
N VAL A 353 -10.78 16.06 8.32
CA VAL A 353 -11.43 16.00 7.00
C VAL A 353 -12.50 14.90 6.96
N GLN A 354 -12.20 13.70 7.47
CA GLN A 354 -13.15 12.60 7.56
C GLN A 354 -14.35 12.87 8.48
N LEU A 355 -14.18 13.70 9.52
CA LEU A 355 -15.24 14.09 10.46
C LEU A 355 -16.02 15.33 10.00
N SER A 356 -15.56 16.00 8.95
CA SER A 356 -16.26 17.15 8.38
C SER A 356 -17.62 16.70 7.82
N PRO A 357 -18.69 17.46 8.03
CA PRO A 357 -20.01 17.09 7.54
C PRO A 357 -19.98 17.02 6.01
N ASN A 358 -20.42 15.90 5.50
CA ASN A 358 -20.47 15.62 4.07
C ASN A 358 -21.48 16.54 3.38
N GLY A 359 -21.08 17.12 2.28
CA GLY A 359 -22.03 17.70 1.33
C GLY A 359 -22.90 16.61 0.68
N ASN A 360 -24.05 16.99 0.18
CA ASN A 360 -24.86 16.10 -0.66
C ASN A 360 -24.05 15.65 -1.90
N THR A 361 -24.43 14.52 -2.49
CA THR A 361 -23.92 14.06 -3.79
C THR A 361 -23.97 15.20 -4.81
N ASP A 362 -22.86 15.43 -5.51
CA ASP A 362 -22.79 16.51 -6.48
C ASP A 362 -23.46 16.09 -7.80
N SER A 363 -24.68 16.56 -7.99
CA SER A 363 -25.47 16.26 -9.20
C SER A 363 -24.98 16.95 -10.49
N ARG A 364 -23.95 17.80 -10.40
CA ARG A 364 -23.33 18.44 -11.57
C ARG A 364 -22.31 17.52 -12.24
N LEU A 365 -21.86 16.49 -11.55
CA LEU A 365 -20.85 15.56 -11.99
C LEU A 365 -21.48 14.18 -12.22
N LEU A 366 -21.05 13.50 -13.27
CA LEU A 366 -21.31 12.09 -13.53
C LEU A 366 -19.98 11.41 -13.81
N LEU A 367 -19.67 10.36 -13.08
CA LEU A 367 -18.49 9.53 -13.31
C LEU A 367 -18.89 8.34 -14.19
N VAL A 368 -18.31 8.22 -15.37
CA VAL A 368 -18.41 7.01 -16.19
C VAL A 368 -17.21 6.12 -15.87
N GLY A 369 -17.44 5.09 -15.05
CA GLY A 369 -16.39 4.21 -14.57
C GLY A 369 -16.18 3.02 -15.51
N ILE A 370 -14.92 2.64 -15.72
CA ILE A 370 -14.55 1.39 -16.39
C ILE A 370 -14.24 0.37 -15.30
N THR A 371 -15.16 -0.57 -15.11
CA THR A 371 -15.05 -1.59 -14.08
C THR A 371 -14.42 -2.89 -14.63
N GLU A 372 -14.01 -3.78 -13.73
CA GLU A 372 -13.56 -5.13 -14.11
C GLU A 372 -14.65 -5.92 -14.88
N ASP A 373 -15.92 -5.70 -14.56
CA ASP A 373 -17.03 -6.36 -15.24
C ASP A 373 -17.20 -5.80 -16.65
N ASP A 374 -17.04 -4.49 -16.85
CA ASP A 374 -17.01 -3.86 -18.18
C ASP A 374 -15.88 -4.45 -19.04
N LEU A 375 -14.68 -4.58 -18.48
CA LEU A 375 -13.52 -5.14 -19.20
C LEU A 375 -13.73 -6.62 -19.57
N ARG A 376 -14.39 -7.40 -18.70
CA ARG A 376 -14.77 -8.78 -19.01
C ARG A 376 -15.82 -8.86 -20.12
N GLU A 377 -16.82 -7.98 -20.09
CA GLU A 377 -17.85 -7.93 -21.13
C GLU A 377 -17.26 -7.50 -22.48
N LEU A 378 -16.39 -6.51 -22.46
CA LEU A 378 -15.65 -6.06 -23.66
C LEU A 378 -14.61 -7.07 -24.14
N GLN A 379 -14.23 -8.05 -23.30
CA GLN A 379 -13.16 -9.04 -23.56
C GLN A 379 -11.81 -8.38 -23.92
N ARG A 380 -11.50 -7.23 -23.30
CA ARG A 380 -10.31 -6.42 -23.57
C ARG A 380 -9.76 -5.82 -22.27
N PRO A 381 -8.43 -5.60 -22.20
CA PRO A 381 -7.81 -4.97 -21.04
C PRO A 381 -8.10 -3.45 -20.96
N THR A 382 -8.55 -2.84 -22.04
CA THR A 382 -8.97 -1.43 -22.14
C THR A 382 -10.00 -1.30 -23.25
N PRO A 383 -10.97 -0.36 -23.15
CA PRO A 383 -11.94 -0.10 -24.24
C PRO A 383 -11.23 0.24 -25.56
N SER A 384 -11.82 -0.16 -26.68
CA SER A 384 -11.34 0.28 -28.00
C SER A 384 -11.64 1.74 -28.26
N ASP A 385 -10.95 2.34 -29.22
CA ASP A 385 -11.21 3.70 -29.68
C ASP A 385 -12.64 3.84 -30.23
N GLU A 386 -13.19 2.77 -30.86
CA GLU A 386 -14.59 2.73 -31.33
C GLU A 386 -15.60 2.78 -30.18
N SER A 387 -15.37 1.96 -29.13
CA SER A 387 -16.23 1.95 -27.94
C SER A 387 -16.20 3.32 -27.25
N LEU A 388 -15.02 3.91 -27.13
CA LEU A 388 -14.85 5.23 -26.50
C LEU A 388 -15.51 6.33 -27.33
N ALA A 389 -15.38 6.29 -28.66
CA ALA A 389 -16.07 7.21 -29.56
C ALA A 389 -17.62 7.12 -29.41
N THR A 390 -18.15 5.91 -29.31
CA THR A 390 -19.56 5.65 -29.11
C THR A 390 -20.06 6.20 -27.77
N VAL A 391 -19.29 5.97 -26.67
CA VAL A 391 -19.61 6.51 -25.34
C VAL A 391 -19.62 8.03 -25.37
N ILE A 392 -18.62 8.67 -25.99
CA ILE A 392 -18.60 10.14 -26.15
C ILE A 392 -19.84 10.63 -26.93
N GLN A 393 -20.18 9.98 -28.02
CA GLN A 393 -21.37 10.36 -28.82
C GLN A 393 -22.67 10.19 -28.03
N ASN A 394 -22.80 9.12 -27.24
CA ASN A 394 -23.97 8.91 -26.39
C ASN A 394 -24.07 9.99 -25.30
N LEU A 395 -22.97 10.35 -24.67
CA LEU A 395 -22.91 11.44 -23.69
C LEU A 395 -23.23 12.80 -24.30
N GLN A 396 -22.76 13.10 -25.52
CA GLN A 396 -23.03 14.36 -26.22
C GLN A 396 -24.51 14.61 -26.50
N GLN A 397 -25.34 13.55 -26.58
CA GLN A 397 -26.80 13.71 -26.75
C GLN A 397 -27.48 14.42 -25.56
N TYR A 398 -26.81 14.42 -24.38
CA TYR A 398 -27.28 15.10 -23.16
C TYR A 398 -26.69 16.49 -22.99
N GLU A 399 -26.00 17.01 -23.99
CA GLU A 399 -25.39 18.35 -24.01
C GLU A 399 -24.55 18.67 -22.78
N PRO A 400 -23.57 17.77 -22.38
CA PRO A 400 -22.71 18.05 -21.25
C PRO A 400 -21.83 19.28 -21.52
N ARG A 401 -21.65 20.15 -20.53
CA ARG A 401 -20.78 21.34 -20.67
C ARG A 401 -19.32 20.97 -20.91
N VAL A 402 -18.87 19.88 -20.29
CA VAL A 402 -17.52 19.37 -20.45
C VAL A 402 -17.51 17.85 -20.25
N ILE A 403 -16.70 17.15 -21.05
CA ILE A 403 -16.39 15.75 -20.89
C ILE A 403 -14.87 15.66 -20.66
N GLY A 404 -14.45 15.13 -19.54
CA GLY A 404 -13.05 14.82 -19.27
C GLY A 404 -12.76 13.35 -19.57
N ILE A 405 -11.72 13.08 -20.34
CA ILE A 405 -11.27 11.72 -20.67
C ILE A 405 -9.99 11.44 -19.90
N ASP A 406 -10.10 10.66 -18.81
CA ASP A 406 -8.96 10.25 -17.96
C ASP A 406 -8.39 8.91 -18.45
N LEU A 407 -7.99 8.89 -19.71
CA LEU A 407 -7.37 7.74 -20.38
C LEU A 407 -6.29 8.24 -21.34
N TYR A 408 -5.08 7.70 -21.24
CA TYR A 408 -4.04 7.95 -22.23
C TYR A 408 -4.40 7.30 -23.56
N ARG A 409 -4.37 8.07 -24.64
CA ARG A 409 -4.77 7.64 -25.99
C ARG A 409 -3.84 8.20 -27.08
N GLU A 410 -2.58 8.39 -26.77
CA GLU A 410 -1.52 8.68 -27.73
C GLU A 410 -1.33 7.51 -28.71
N ILE A 411 -1.45 6.26 -28.21
CA ILE A 411 -1.40 5.03 -29.00
C ILE A 411 -2.81 4.55 -29.34
N PRO A 412 -3.07 4.23 -30.62
CA PRO A 412 -4.37 3.70 -31.05
C PRO A 412 -4.75 2.40 -30.34
N GLN A 413 -6.00 2.29 -29.91
CA GLN A 413 -6.61 1.09 -29.36
C GLN A 413 -7.68 0.56 -30.33
N GLU A 414 -7.22 0.07 -31.48
CA GLU A 414 -8.10 -0.38 -32.57
C GLU A 414 -9.14 -1.43 -32.12
N PRO A 415 -10.32 -1.47 -32.72
CA PRO A 415 -10.75 -0.67 -33.88
C PRO A 415 -11.23 0.74 -33.47
N GLY A 416 -11.31 1.65 -34.47
CA GLY A 416 -12.07 2.88 -34.37
C GLY A 416 -11.30 4.17 -34.18
N ARG A 417 -9.98 4.17 -34.45
CA ARG A 417 -9.13 5.37 -34.25
C ARG A 417 -9.67 6.64 -34.90
N GLU A 418 -10.10 6.58 -36.15
CA GLU A 418 -10.66 7.75 -36.87
C GLU A 418 -11.93 8.26 -36.22
N ALA A 419 -12.83 7.36 -35.81
CA ALA A 419 -14.06 7.71 -35.11
C ALA A 419 -13.77 8.39 -33.77
N PHE A 420 -12.78 7.89 -33.01
CA PHE A 420 -12.33 8.49 -31.75
C PHE A 420 -11.78 9.90 -31.97
N LEU A 421 -10.83 10.05 -32.89
CA LEU A 421 -10.24 11.37 -33.19
C LEU A 421 -11.31 12.38 -33.62
N SER A 422 -12.31 11.96 -34.40
CA SER A 422 -13.45 12.80 -34.75
C SER A 422 -14.34 13.15 -33.56
N ALA A 423 -14.53 12.21 -32.62
CA ALA A 423 -15.34 12.45 -31.43
C ALA A 423 -14.68 13.43 -30.46
N ILE A 424 -13.34 13.34 -30.26
CA ILE A 424 -12.59 14.22 -29.35
C ILE A 424 -12.31 15.61 -29.92
N ASP A 425 -12.65 15.89 -31.21
CA ASP A 425 -12.47 17.22 -31.80
C ASP A 425 -13.49 18.23 -31.23
N ALA A 426 -14.55 17.77 -30.57
CA ALA A 426 -15.56 18.63 -29.95
C ALA A 426 -14.92 19.54 -28.87
N SER A 427 -15.32 20.83 -28.88
CA SER A 427 -14.71 21.89 -28.05
C SER A 427 -14.87 21.69 -26.54
N ASN A 428 -15.85 20.90 -26.11
CA ASN A 428 -16.16 20.59 -24.72
C ASN A 428 -15.44 19.33 -24.19
N ILE A 429 -14.50 18.75 -24.97
CA ILE A 429 -13.75 17.56 -24.55
C ILE A 429 -12.37 17.98 -24.09
N ILE A 430 -11.99 17.49 -22.90
CA ILE A 430 -10.67 17.66 -22.29
C ILE A 430 -10.00 16.29 -22.25
N ALA A 431 -8.82 16.20 -22.84
CA ALA A 431 -7.96 15.01 -22.79
C ALA A 431 -6.85 15.16 -21.75
N ILE A 432 -6.20 14.03 -21.40
CA ILE A 432 -5.06 14.05 -20.49
C ILE A 432 -3.72 13.90 -21.22
N THR A 433 -2.70 14.41 -20.56
CA THR A 433 -1.28 14.19 -20.83
C THR A 433 -0.57 13.86 -19.53
N LYS A 434 0.58 13.22 -19.60
CA LYS A 434 1.53 13.08 -18.48
C LYS A 434 2.71 13.99 -18.73
N LEU A 435 3.09 14.76 -17.73
CA LEU A 435 4.24 15.65 -17.84
C LEU A 435 5.54 14.85 -17.85
N GLU A 436 6.55 15.38 -18.54
CA GLU A 436 7.91 14.88 -18.45
C GLU A 436 8.49 15.14 -17.07
N ASP A 437 9.23 14.18 -16.54
CA ASP A 437 10.02 14.33 -15.31
C ASP A 437 11.41 13.74 -15.52
N THR A 438 12.32 13.91 -14.55
CA THR A 438 13.70 13.44 -14.64
C THR A 438 13.76 11.93 -14.91
N GLY A 439 13.97 11.58 -16.20
CA GLY A 439 14.06 10.20 -16.68
C GLY A 439 12.74 9.58 -17.16
N ASP A 440 11.66 10.34 -17.17
CA ASP A 440 10.35 9.97 -17.68
C ASP A 440 9.98 10.90 -18.87
N PRO A 441 9.81 10.35 -20.09
CA PRO A 441 9.50 11.15 -21.27
C PRO A 441 8.06 11.71 -21.27
N GLY A 442 7.27 11.41 -20.23
CA GLY A 442 5.85 11.76 -20.23
C GLY A 442 5.01 10.93 -21.22
N ILE A 443 3.74 11.27 -21.31
CA ILE A 443 2.81 10.68 -22.30
C ILE A 443 2.07 11.82 -23.00
N GLU A 444 2.20 11.86 -24.31
CA GLU A 444 1.57 12.91 -25.12
C GLU A 444 0.02 12.77 -25.10
N ALA A 445 -0.65 13.88 -25.28
CA ALA A 445 -2.10 13.88 -25.49
C ALA A 445 -2.46 13.22 -26.84
N PRO A 446 -3.71 12.78 -27.03
CA PRO A 446 -4.16 12.27 -28.30
C PRO A 446 -3.91 13.27 -29.43
N PRO A 447 -3.44 12.82 -30.61
CA PRO A 447 -3.16 13.73 -31.73
C PRO A 447 -4.40 14.53 -32.14
N GLY A 448 -4.17 15.81 -32.46
CA GLY A 448 -5.24 16.73 -32.90
C GLY A 448 -5.97 17.46 -31.77
N VAL A 449 -5.75 17.12 -30.51
CA VAL A 449 -6.30 17.89 -29.38
C VAL A 449 -5.38 19.09 -29.12
N PRO A 450 -5.90 20.33 -29.20
CA PRO A 450 -5.07 21.51 -28.96
C PRO A 450 -4.70 21.66 -27.48
N PRO A 451 -3.54 22.25 -27.14
CA PRO A 451 -3.03 22.32 -25.76
C PRO A 451 -4.00 22.93 -24.74
N GLU A 452 -4.84 23.86 -25.16
CA GLU A 452 -5.86 24.47 -24.31
C GLU A 452 -7.02 23.52 -23.92
N ARG A 453 -7.08 22.33 -24.52
CA ARG A 453 -8.00 21.25 -24.17
C ARG A 453 -7.31 20.02 -23.60
N VAL A 454 -6.05 20.18 -23.18
CA VAL A 454 -5.26 19.14 -22.55
C VAL A 454 -4.99 19.53 -21.11
N GLY A 455 -5.14 18.58 -20.19
CA GLY A 455 -4.74 18.73 -18.81
C GLY A 455 -3.80 17.60 -18.38
N PHE A 456 -2.84 17.87 -17.47
CA PHE A 456 -2.00 16.82 -16.92
C PHE A 456 -2.66 16.17 -15.70
N ASN A 457 -2.38 14.87 -15.50
CA ASN A 457 -2.95 14.07 -14.42
C ASN A 457 -1.88 13.57 -13.44
N ASP A 458 -0.85 14.36 -13.17
CA ASP A 458 0.20 14.07 -12.20
C ASP A 458 -0.17 14.69 -10.84
N PHE A 459 0.04 13.94 -9.76
CA PHE A 459 -0.29 14.36 -8.40
C PHE A 459 0.93 14.24 -7.47
N PRO A 460 1.19 15.26 -6.63
CA PRO A 460 2.16 15.14 -5.54
C PRO A 460 1.58 14.24 -4.45
N ILE A 461 2.19 13.06 -4.24
CA ILE A 461 1.82 12.14 -3.18
C ILE A 461 2.72 12.35 -1.98
N ASP A 462 2.14 12.44 -0.79
CA ASP A 462 2.90 12.62 0.44
C ASP A 462 3.73 11.37 0.78
N ALA A 463 4.76 11.53 1.59
CA ALA A 463 5.69 10.46 1.95
C ALA A 463 5.03 9.26 2.66
N ASP A 464 3.82 9.42 3.18
CA ASP A 464 3.00 8.35 3.77
C ASP A 464 2.06 7.65 2.76
N GLY A 465 2.14 8.03 1.48
CA GLY A 465 1.34 7.45 0.40
C GLY A 465 -0.07 8.05 0.27
N VAL A 466 -0.40 9.08 1.04
CA VAL A 466 -1.72 9.72 0.99
C VAL A 466 -1.68 10.91 0.03
N LEU A 467 -2.68 10.98 -0.84
CA LEU A 467 -2.88 12.11 -1.74
C LEU A 467 -3.65 13.21 -1.00
N ARG A 468 -2.96 14.29 -0.58
CA ARG A 468 -3.59 15.44 0.10
C ARG A 468 -3.47 16.74 -0.69
N ARG A 469 -2.68 16.72 -1.75
CA ARG A 469 -2.30 17.90 -2.53
C ARG A 469 -2.61 17.72 -3.99
N ASN A 470 -2.90 18.81 -4.67
CA ASN A 470 -2.98 18.84 -6.13
C ASN A 470 -2.06 19.93 -6.67
N LEU A 471 -1.32 19.62 -7.70
CA LEU A 471 -0.52 20.56 -8.48
C LEU A 471 -1.44 21.15 -9.58
N LEU A 472 -1.60 22.48 -9.61
CA LEU A 472 -2.52 23.11 -10.54
C LEU A 472 -1.90 23.43 -11.90
N PHE A 473 -0.59 23.62 -11.94
CA PHE A 473 0.14 24.00 -13.15
C PHE A 473 1.41 23.18 -13.28
N GLY A 474 1.66 22.75 -14.50
CA GLY A 474 2.89 22.07 -14.86
C GLY A 474 3.49 22.66 -16.14
N ARG A 475 4.78 22.41 -16.35
CA ARG A 475 5.53 22.87 -17.52
C ARG A 475 6.40 21.75 -18.05
N THR A 476 6.41 21.56 -19.36
CA THR A 476 7.28 20.59 -20.04
C THR A 476 8.67 21.17 -20.28
N SER A 477 9.61 20.33 -20.69
CA SER A 477 11.00 20.72 -20.97
C SER A 477 11.12 21.73 -22.13
N ASP A 478 10.18 21.74 -23.06
CA ASP A 478 10.06 22.69 -24.17
C ASP A 478 9.31 23.98 -23.80
N ASP A 479 9.08 24.21 -22.51
CA ASP A 479 8.45 25.40 -21.93
C ASP A 479 6.93 25.51 -22.21
N GLN A 480 6.28 24.39 -22.62
CA GLN A 480 4.83 24.33 -22.76
C GLN A 480 4.16 24.30 -21.39
N PHE A 481 3.11 25.11 -21.20
CA PHE A 481 2.42 25.26 -19.94
C PHE A 481 1.07 24.55 -19.97
N TYR A 482 0.82 23.68 -18.97
CA TYR A 482 -0.43 22.96 -18.83
C TYR A 482 -1.09 23.24 -17.47
N HIS A 483 -2.42 23.19 -17.47
CA HIS A 483 -3.22 23.11 -16.23
C HIS A 483 -3.39 21.65 -15.83
N SER A 484 -3.57 21.38 -14.52
CA SER A 484 -4.02 20.04 -14.12
C SER A 484 -5.37 19.71 -14.77
N PHE A 485 -5.59 18.43 -15.02
CA PHE A 485 -6.81 17.94 -15.66
C PHE A 485 -8.08 18.42 -14.93
N ALA A 486 -8.09 18.33 -13.60
CA ALA A 486 -9.20 18.82 -12.77
C ALA A 486 -9.43 20.34 -12.92
N LEU A 487 -8.35 21.14 -12.94
CA LEU A 487 -8.46 22.58 -13.14
C LEU A 487 -8.96 22.91 -14.56
N GLN A 488 -8.50 22.17 -15.56
CA GLN A 488 -8.91 22.38 -16.94
C GLN A 488 -10.41 22.10 -17.15
N ILE A 489 -10.91 20.98 -16.56
CA ILE A 489 -12.35 20.67 -16.55
C ILE A 489 -13.14 21.78 -15.83
N ALA A 490 -12.69 22.17 -14.63
CA ALA A 490 -13.37 23.20 -13.84
C ALA A 490 -13.43 24.54 -14.58
N ARG A 491 -12.34 24.96 -15.23
CA ARG A 491 -12.31 26.18 -16.04
C ARG A 491 -13.30 26.10 -17.19
N THR A 492 -13.25 25.04 -18.00
CA THR A 492 -14.15 24.86 -19.16
C THR A 492 -15.62 24.85 -18.72
N TYR A 493 -15.91 24.22 -17.57
CA TYR A 493 -17.28 24.26 -17.02
C TYR A 493 -17.70 25.67 -16.58
N LEU A 494 -16.81 26.42 -15.92
CA LEU A 494 -17.10 27.73 -15.33
C LEU A 494 -17.07 28.88 -16.35
N ASP A 495 -16.37 28.71 -17.46
CA ASP A 495 -16.37 29.69 -18.56
C ASP A 495 -17.79 30.03 -19.03
N SER A 496 -18.72 29.07 -19.02
CA SER A 496 -20.13 29.29 -19.36
C SER A 496 -20.88 30.16 -18.34
N PHE A 497 -20.29 30.44 -17.17
CA PHE A 497 -20.84 31.32 -16.14
C PHE A 497 -20.03 32.62 -16.02
N GLU A 498 -19.11 32.90 -16.94
CA GLU A 498 -18.20 34.03 -16.90
C GLU A 498 -17.32 34.08 -15.65
N ILE A 499 -16.99 32.89 -15.09
CA ILE A 499 -16.14 32.74 -13.93
C ILE A 499 -14.75 32.30 -14.40
N TYR A 500 -13.77 33.17 -14.25
CA TYR A 500 -12.43 32.98 -14.76
C TYR A 500 -11.38 32.85 -13.67
N LEU A 501 -10.30 32.14 -13.99
CA LEU A 501 -9.11 32.08 -13.16
C LEU A 501 -8.34 33.40 -13.29
N GLN A 502 -8.04 34.06 -12.19
CA GLN A 502 -7.36 35.35 -12.15
C GLN A 502 -6.47 35.49 -10.92
N ASN A 503 -5.59 36.48 -10.90
CA ASN A 503 -4.79 36.79 -9.72
C ASN A 503 -5.70 37.30 -8.58
N ASN A 504 -5.43 36.86 -7.37
CA ASN A 504 -6.13 37.36 -6.19
C ASN A 504 -5.74 38.83 -5.92
N PRO A 505 -6.70 39.77 -5.98
CA PRO A 505 -6.40 41.19 -5.81
C PRO A 505 -5.87 41.53 -4.41
N ASN A 506 -6.15 40.67 -3.41
CA ASN A 506 -5.71 40.85 -2.04
C ASN A 506 -4.36 40.19 -1.73
N ASN A 507 -3.92 39.23 -2.58
CA ASN A 507 -2.65 38.54 -2.44
C ASN A 507 -2.10 38.15 -3.83
N SER A 508 -1.14 38.90 -4.32
CA SER A 508 -0.56 38.68 -5.66
C SER A 508 0.19 37.35 -5.85
N GLN A 509 0.41 36.60 -4.78
CA GLN A 509 1.02 35.26 -4.84
C GLN A 509 -0.03 34.14 -4.92
N GLU A 510 -1.30 34.50 -4.88
CA GLU A 510 -2.39 33.55 -4.93
C GLU A 510 -3.26 33.80 -6.17
N LEU A 511 -3.93 32.75 -6.60
CA LEU A 511 -4.96 32.80 -7.62
C LEU A 511 -6.34 32.76 -6.98
N GLN A 512 -7.33 33.21 -7.71
CA GLN A 512 -8.74 33.03 -7.37
C GLN A 512 -9.52 32.57 -8.59
N LEU A 513 -10.55 31.78 -8.36
CA LEU A 513 -11.52 31.36 -9.35
C LEU A 513 -12.83 32.12 -9.12
N GLY A 514 -13.11 33.10 -9.98
CA GLY A 514 -14.12 34.09 -9.69
C GLY A 514 -13.77 34.92 -8.44
N GLU A 515 -14.59 34.83 -7.39
CA GLU A 515 -14.34 35.48 -6.09
C GLU A 515 -13.71 34.56 -5.04
N VAL A 516 -13.55 33.26 -5.35
CA VAL A 516 -13.04 32.25 -4.41
C VAL A 516 -11.51 32.17 -4.49
N PRO A 517 -10.78 32.52 -3.41
CA PRO A 517 -9.34 32.38 -3.40
C PRO A 517 -8.93 30.92 -3.36
N MET A 518 -7.83 30.61 -4.04
CA MET A 518 -7.19 29.30 -4.07
C MET A 518 -5.84 29.39 -3.33
N PRO A 519 -5.80 29.19 -2.00
CA PRO A 519 -4.58 29.39 -1.24
C PRO A 519 -3.47 28.46 -1.71
N ARG A 520 -2.32 29.04 -2.05
CA ARG A 520 -1.14 28.25 -2.43
C ARG A 520 -0.54 27.60 -1.19
N LEU A 521 -0.22 26.32 -1.30
CA LEU A 521 0.50 25.60 -0.26
C LEU A 521 1.91 26.19 -0.09
N THR A 522 2.32 26.37 1.16
CA THR A 522 3.69 26.73 1.53
C THR A 522 4.39 25.55 2.18
N PRO A 523 5.75 25.49 2.18
CA PRO A 523 6.49 24.35 2.74
C PRO A 523 6.19 24.00 4.19
N ASN A 524 5.65 24.94 4.95
CA ASN A 524 5.29 24.78 6.37
C ASN A 524 3.79 25.03 6.64
N ALA A 525 2.93 24.78 5.66
CA ALA A 525 1.50 24.98 5.80
C ALA A 525 0.85 23.82 6.57
N GLY A 526 -0.03 24.14 7.52
CA GLY A 526 -0.75 23.13 8.29
C GLY A 526 0.19 22.20 9.05
N GLY A 527 0.08 20.89 8.78
CA GLY A 527 0.94 19.85 9.36
C GLY A 527 2.28 19.66 8.66
N TYR A 528 2.51 20.28 7.51
CA TYR A 528 3.75 20.12 6.74
C TYR A 528 4.91 20.88 7.36
N GLN A 529 6.12 20.33 7.26
CA GLN A 529 7.38 20.94 7.67
C GLN A 529 8.44 20.71 6.59
N ASN A 530 8.91 21.78 5.97
CA ASN A 530 9.90 21.75 4.89
C ASN A 530 9.49 20.83 3.71
N GLU A 531 8.19 20.72 3.45
CA GLU A 531 7.66 19.93 2.34
C GLU A 531 7.98 20.60 1.00
N ASP A 532 8.15 19.79 -0.04
CA ASP A 532 8.26 20.30 -1.40
C ASP A 532 6.93 20.93 -1.83
N ALA A 533 6.90 22.25 -1.93
CA ALA A 533 5.78 23.06 -2.38
C ALA A 533 6.10 23.78 -3.70
N GLU A 534 7.01 23.22 -4.51
CA GLU A 534 7.30 23.76 -5.84
C GLU A 534 6.04 23.76 -6.73
N GLY A 535 5.96 24.71 -7.64
CA GLY A 535 4.77 24.95 -8.43
C GLY A 535 3.62 25.63 -7.63
N TYR A 536 2.44 25.51 -8.12
CA TYR A 536 1.22 26.00 -7.46
C TYR A 536 0.41 24.81 -6.95
N GLN A 537 0.68 24.41 -5.71
CA GLN A 537 -0.01 23.32 -5.05
C GLN A 537 -1.12 23.85 -4.15
N ILE A 538 -2.21 23.11 -4.04
CA ILE A 538 -3.32 23.35 -3.11
C ILE A 538 -3.60 22.10 -2.28
N LEU A 539 -4.16 22.27 -1.08
CA LEU A 539 -4.71 21.16 -0.30
C LEU A 539 -6.04 20.71 -0.90
N LEU A 540 -6.26 19.42 -0.95
CA LEU A 540 -7.52 18.83 -1.38
C LEU A 540 -8.51 18.80 -0.20
N ASP A 541 -9.72 19.25 -0.47
CA ASP A 541 -10.86 19.14 0.45
C ASP A 541 -11.69 17.90 0.07
N TYR A 542 -11.38 16.77 0.72
CA TYR A 542 -12.07 15.51 0.45
C TYR A 542 -13.48 15.51 1.03
N ARG A 543 -14.43 15.07 0.24
CA ARG A 543 -15.76 14.70 0.73
C ARG A 543 -15.68 13.30 1.32
N ALA A 544 -16.14 13.13 2.56
CA ALA A 544 -15.97 11.88 3.31
C ALA A 544 -16.89 10.72 2.88
N ASP A 545 -17.72 10.87 1.85
CA ASP A 545 -18.67 9.84 1.43
C ASP A 545 -18.21 9.09 0.19
N THR A 546 -18.46 7.78 0.18
CA THR A 546 -18.21 6.88 -0.96
C THR A 546 -19.09 7.21 -2.18
N ASN A 547 -20.14 8.01 -1.99
CA ASN A 547 -21.10 8.41 -3.03
C ASN A 547 -21.09 9.92 -3.34
N ALA A 548 -19.93 10.55 -3.27
CA ALA A 548 -19.78 11.99 -3.51
C ALA A 548 -20.22 12.42 -4.93
N VAL A 549 -20.14 11.51 -5.90
CA VAL A 549 -20.52 11.72 -7.31
C VAL A 549 -21.30 10.49 -7.81
N PRO A 550 -22.40 10.67 -8.55
CA PRO A 550 -23.08 9.57 -9.23
C PRO A 550 -22.11 8.87 -10.20
N MET A 551 -22.17 7.54 -10.22
CA MET A 551 -21.36 6.72 -11.12
C MET A 551 -22.26 5.83 -11.97
N ILE A 552 -21.91 5.68 -13.25
CA ILE A 552 -22.52 4.76 -14.21
C ILE A 552 -21.40 3.92 -14.85
N SER A 553 -21.72 2.68 -15.23
CA SER A 553 -20.77 1.80 -15.92
C SER A 553 -20.51 2.30 -17.35
N PHE A 554 -19.28 2.10 -17.81
CA PHE A 554 -18.88 2.40 -19.20
C PHE A 554 -19.74 1.63 -20.20
N VAL A 555 -20.00 0.35 -19.96
CA VAL A 555 -20.79 -0.52 -20.84
C VAL A 555 -22.26 -0.09 -20.86
N ASP A 556 -22.81 0.36 -19.72
CA ASP A 556 -24.17 0.90 -19.69
C ASP A 556 -24.29 2.12 -20.63
N VAL A 557 -23.35 3.06 -20.55
CA VAL A 557 -23.31 4.22 -21.45
C VAL A 557 -23.09 3.81 -22.91
N LEU A 558 -22.22 2.83 -23.15
CA LEU A 558 -21.97 2.28 -24.48
C LEU A 558 -23.26 1.72 -25.11
N ASN A 559 -24.08 1.07 -24.30
CA ASN A 559 -25.36 0.48 -24.70
C ASN A 559 -26.52 1.49 -24.70
N GLY A 560 -26.25 2.77 -24.37
CA GLY A 560 -27.26 3.86 -24.40
C GLY A 560 -28.12 3.96 -23.14
N ALA A 561 -27.73 3.34 -22.05
CA ALA A 561 -28.39 3.48 -20.75
C ALA A 561 -27.70 4.61 -19.95
N ILE A 562 -28.26 5.84 -20.00
CA ILE A 562 -27.77 7.02 -19.26
C ILE A 562 -28.92 7.62 -18.45
#